data_5bb87e28521e0fb5dc1988a6882bd7cb
#
_entry.id   5bb87e28521e0fb5dc1988a6882bd7cb
#
_cell.length_a   1.000
_cell.length_b   1.000
_cell.length_c   1.000
_cell.angle_alpha   90.00
_cell.angle_beta   90.00
_cell.angle_gamma   90.00
#
_symmetry.space_group_name_H-M   'P 1'
#
loop_
_entity.id
_entity.type
_entity.pdbx_description
1 polymer ?
#
loop_
_entity_poly.entity_id
_entity_poly.type
_entity_poly.pdbx_seq_one_letter_code
_entity_poly.pdbx_strand_id
1 'polypeptide(L)' 'MIDLDTADQRSPQRRLIELQIEHADLDALIDQSSESAAPVDELRLRRLKKRRLALRDEMARLQWLIDPKEPA' A
#
# COMPACT_ATOMS: atom_id res chain seq x y z
N MET A 1 -2.12 -27.04 14.64
CA MET A 1 -2.52 -25.68 15.00
C MET A 1 -3.17 -24.99 13.82
N ILE A 2 -4.29 -24.43 14.06
CA ILE A 2 -4.93 -23.67 13.02
C ILE A 2 -4.16 -22.42 12.77
N ASP A 3 -3.90 -22.22 11.54
CA ASP A 3 -3.17 -21.05 11.13
C ASP A 3 -4.16 -19.93 10.86
N LEU A 4 -4.57 -19.28 11.93
CA LEU A 4 -5.50 -18.16 11.82
C LEU A 4 -4.89 -17.02 11.02
N ASP A 5 -3.59 -16.85 11.15
CA ASP A 5 -2.90 -15.81 10.39
C ASP A 5 -3.00 -16.06 8.89
N THR A 6 -2.88 -17.32 8.49
CA THR A 6 -3.01 -17.64 7.08
C THR A 6 -4.42 -17.36 6.58
N ALA A 7 -5.43 -17.70 7.39
CA ALA A 7 -6.81 -17.42 7.02
C ALA A 7 -7.04 -15.91 6.89
N ASP A 8 -6.52 -15.14 7.84
CA ASP A 8 -6.64 -13.69 7.80
C ASP A 8 -5.93 -13.09 6.59
N GLN A 9 -4.75 -13.61 6.27
CA GLN A 9 -3.99 -13.13 5.14
C GLN A 9 -4.70 -13.36 3.81
N ARG A 10 -5.53 -14.38 3.74
CA ARG A 10 -6.31 -14.68 2.55
C ARG A 10 -7.55 -13.80 2.42
N SER A 11 -7.94 -13.16 3.50
CA SER A 11 -9.09 -12.27 3.46
C SER A 11 -8.74 -11.00 2.71
N PRO A 12 -9.50 -10.64 1.67
CA PRO A 12 -9.26 -9.38 0.97
C PRO A 12 -9.38 -8.17 1.89
N GLN A 13 -10.31 -8.21 2.84
CA GLN A 13 -10.49 -7.12 3.79
C GLN A 13 -9.25 -6.92 4.66
N ARG A 14 -8.70 -8.01 5.16
CA ARG A 14 -7.51 -7.96 6.00
C ARG A 14 -6.32 -7.46 5.19
N ARG A 15 -6.15 -7.99 4.00
CA ARG A 15 -5.06 -7.57 3.13
C ARG A 15 -5.16 -6.09 2.78
N LEU A 16 -6.37 -5.62 2.51
CA LEU A 16 -6.58 -4.21 2.21
C LEU A 16 -6.16 -3.32 3.37
N ILE A 17 -6.51 -3.70 4.60
CA ILE A 17 -6.11 -2.93 5.78
C ILE A 17 -4.59 -2.87 5.90
N GLU A 18 -3.91 -4.00 5.71
CA GLU A 18 -2.46 -4.05 5.75
C GLU A 18 -1.83 -3.13 4.72
N LEU A 19 -2.36 -3.14 3.51
CA LEU A 19 -1.84 -2.30 2.44
C LEU A 19 -2.12 -0.83 2.68
N GLN A 20 -3.25 -0.51 3.29
CA GLN A 20 -3.56 0.87 3.66
C GLN A 20 -2.53 1.41 4.66
N ILE A 21 -2.15 0.60 5.62
CA ILE A 21 -1.14 0.98 6.60
C ILE A 21 0.21 1.18 5.91
N GLU A 22 0.61 0.24 5.07
CA GLU A 22 1.87 0.36 4.33
C GLU A 22 1.88 1.61 3.44
N HIS A 23 0.77 1.88 2.78
CA HIS A 23 0.65 3.03 1.90
C HIS A 23 0.81 4.33 2.70
N ALA A 24 0.17 4.41 3.86
CA ALA A 24 0.29 5.59 4.71
C ALA A 24 1.72 5.80 5.19
N ASP A 25 2.40 4.72 5.57
CA ASP A 25 3.79 4.78 6.00
C ASP A 25 4.69 5.25 4.86
N LEU A 26 4.45 4.75 3.65
CA LEU A 26 5.23 5.18 2.49
C LEU A 26 4.99 6.64 2.15
N ASP A 27 3.75 7.10 2.24
CA ASP A 27 3.41 8.50 2.00
C ASP A 27 4.19 9.41 2.97
N ALA A 28 4.18 9.06 4.25
CA ALA A 28 4.91 9.84 5.25
C ALA A 28 6.40 9.85 4.97
N LEU A 29 6.95 8.71 4.58
CA LEU A 29 8.36 8.60 4.29
C LEU A 29 8.75 9.41 3.06
N ILE A 30 7.93 9.41 2.02
CA ILE A 30 8.15 10.18 0.82
C ILE A 30 8.10 11.68 1.13
N ASP A 31 7.11 12.09 1.92
CA ASP A 31 6.98 13.49 2.31
C ASP A 31 8.18 13.96 3.10
N GLN A 32 8.65 13.16 4.06
CA GLN A 32 9.85 13.49 4.84
C GLN A 32 11.06 13.63 3.94
N SER A 33 11.22 12.75 2.97
CA SER A 33 12.34 12.80 2.05
C SER A 33 12.29 14.03 1.17
N SER A 34 11.10 14.46 0.77
CA SER A 34 10.91 15.62 -0.08
C SER A 34 11.12 16.94 0.67
N GLU A 35 10.79 16.95 1.96
CA GLU A 35 10.87 18.16 2.78
C GLU A 35 12.23 18.33 3.44
N SER A 36 13.06 17.31 3.40
CA SER A 36 14.37 17.36 4.05
C SER A 36 15.25 18.39 3.40
N ALA A 37 16.00 19.13 4.22
CA ALA A 37 17.02 20.06 3.73
C ALA A 37 18.26 19.34 3.23
N ALA A 38 18.43 18.06 3.56
CA ALA A 38 19.55 17.26 3.10
C ALA A 38 19.37 16.92 1.63
N PRO A 39 20.47 16.66 0.92
CA PRO A 39 20.35 16.20 -0.48
C PRO A 39 19.46 14.97 -0.58
N VAL A 40 18.55 15.00 -1.53
CA VAL A 40 17.62 13.91 -1.73
C VAL A 40 18.32 12.80 -2.51
N ASP A 41 18.19 11.57 -2.01
CA ASP A 41 18.57 10.40 -2.77
C ASP A 41 17.45 10.12 -3.77
N GLU A 42 17.63 10.62 -4.98
CA GLU A 42 16.59 10.52 -5.99
C GLU A 42 16.26 9.11 -6.39
N LEU A 43 17.26 8.23 -6.38
CA LEU A 43 17.02 6.83 -6.71
C LEU A 43 16.14 6.17 -5.65
N ARG A 44 16.45 6.43 -4.39
CA ARG A 44 15.64 5.90 -3.29
C ARG A 44 14.22 6.44 -3.34
N LEU A 45 14.09 7.75 -3.58
CA LEU A 45 12.77 8.38 -3.65
C LEU A 45 11.95 7.80 -4.80
N ARG A 46 12.58 7.55 -5.93
CA ARG A 46 11.91 6.93 -7.07
C ARG A 46 11.41 5.53 -6.73
N ARG A 47 12.22 4.75 -6.02
CA ARG A 47 11.83 3.41 -5.58
C ARG A 47 10.64 3.46 -4.63
N LEU A 48 10.65 4.41 -3.70
CA LEU A 48 9.54 4.58 -2.77
C LEU A 48 8.26 4.93 -3.49
N LYS A 49 8.32 5.83 -4.46
CA LYS A 49 7.16 6.23 -5.23
C LYS A 49 6.62 5.07 -6.08
N LYS A 50 7.53 4.28 -6.64
CA LYS A 50 7.13 3.10 -7.40
C LYS A 50 6.43 2.08 -6.50
N ARG A 51 6.95 1.88 -5.30
CA ARG A 51 6.34 0.99 -4.33
C ARG A 51 4.95 1.49 -3.95
N ARG A 52 4.80 2.79 -3.71
CA ARG A 52 3.51 3.38 -3.38
C ARG A 52 2.50 3.15 -4.49
N LEU A 53 2.91 3.32 -5.73
CA LEU A 53 2.02 3.07 -6.86
C LEU A 53 1.58 1.61 -6.92
N ALA A 54 2.50 0.67 -6.71
CA ALA A 54 2.17 -0.75 -6.70
C ALA A 54 1.16 -1.08 -5.60
N LEU A 55 1.32 -0.48 -4.42
CA LEU A 55 0.38 -0.68 -3.33
C LEU A 55 -1.01 -0.14 -3.68
N ARG A 56 -1.07 1.02 -4.29
CA ARG A 56 -2.35 1.60 -4.72
C ARG A 56 -3.06 0.69 -5.72
N ASP A 57 -2.32 0.13 -6.66
CA ASP A 57 -2.90 -0.77 -7.65
C ASP A 57 -3.47 -2.01 -6.99
N GLU A 58 -2.74 -2.58 -6.04
CA GLU A 58 -3.21 -3.76 -5.34
C GLU A 58 -4.41 -3.45 -4.46
N MET A 59 -4.40 -2.29 -3.80
CA MET A 59 -5.54 -1.84 -3.00
C MET A 59 -6.79 -1.69 -3.87
N ALA A 60 -6.64 -1.14 -5.05
CA ALA A 60 -7.76 -0.98 -5.96
C ALA A 60 -8.34 -2.34 -6.37
N ARG A 61 -7.49 -3.32 -6.65
CA ARG A 61 -7.95 -4.66 -6.99
C ARG A 61 -8.67 -5.32 -5.83
N LEU A 62 -8.14 -5.18 -4.62
CA LEU A 62 -8.79 -5.75 -3.43
C LEU A 62 -10.11 -5.07 -3.14
N GLN A 63 -10.16 -3.76 -3.29
CA GLN A 63 -11.40 -3.02 -3.11
C GLN A 63 -12.47 -3.50 -4.07
N TRP A 64 -12.09 -3.78 -5.30
CA TRP A 64 -13.00 -4.32 -6.29
C TRP A 64 -13.51 -5.70 -5.88
N LEU A 65 -12.66 -6.55 -5.30
CA LEU A 65 -13.05 -7.88 -4.83
C LEU A 65 -14.02 -7.80 -3.65
N ILE A 66 -13.81 -6.82 -2.78
CA ILE A 66 -14.64 -6.67 -1.57
C ILE A 66 -16.00 -6.07 -1.93
N ASP A 67 -16.01 -5.08 -2.79
CA ASP A 67 -17.20 -4.34 -3.14
C ASP A 67 -17.18 -4.02 -4.63
N PRO A 68 -17.52 -5.01 -5.47
CA PRO A 68 -17.52 -4.79 -6.91
C PRO A 68 -18.57 -3.76 -7.29
N LYS A 69 -18.14 -2.73 -7.99
CA LYS A 69 -19.09 -1.74 -8.49
C LYS A 69 -19.60 -2.17 -9.85
N GLU A 70 -20.91 -2.15 -9.97
CA GLU A 70 -21.50 -2.48 -11.24
C GLU A 70 -21.29 -1.33 -12.23
N PRO A 71 -21.02 -1.66 -13.49
CA PRO A 71 -20.93 -0.61 -14.50
C PRO A 71 -22.27 0.08 -14.62
N ALA A 72 -22.21 1.36 -14.73
CA ALA A 72 -23.43 2.16 -14.86
C ALA A 72 -24.14 1.86 -16.17
#